data_9a84427895fc45e92587b3fb56348c4f
#
_entry.id   9a84427895fc45e92587b3fb56348c4f
#
_cell.length_a   1.000
_cell.length_b   1.000
_cell.length_c   1.000
_cell.angle_alpha   90.00
_cell.angle_beta   90.00
_cell.angle_gamma   90.00
#
_symmetry.space_group_name_H-M   'P 1'
#
loop_
_entity.id
_entity.type
_entity.pdbx_description
1 polymer ?
#
loop_
_entity_poly.entity_id
_entity_poly.type
_entity_poly.pdbx_seq_one_letter_code
_entity_poly.pdbx_strand_id
1 'polypeptide(L)'
;MEEKTFVADIDRSIYDITDKQDDAYRIQSGLDAAIVEKISEEKHDPEWMRQFRLEALKTYNQMEIPDWGPSIEGLNMENIATYVRPNTKMASDWSEVPEDIKDTFERLGIPQAERNSLAGVGAQYDSELVYHNVRKEVADLGVVYTDMESALTGEYADMVKEHFMKLVTPADHKFAALHGAVWSGGSFVYVPPGVNVEIPLQSYFRLNAAGAGQFEHTLIIVDEGASLHFIEGCSAPKYNVANLHAGCVELFVRKNAKLRYSTIENWSKNMYNLNTKRAIVEEGGTIEWVSGSFGSHVSYLYPMSILKGKGSKMEFTGITFAGKGQNLDTGAKVVHVGEETTSYMNTRSISKDGGVSTFRSSVVVGKNAKNSKAAVSCQSLMLDGISRSDTIPAMDIRTKSADVGHEAKIGRISDEAVFYLMSRGLSEEDARAMIVSGFADSVSKELPMEYAVEMNNLIRLEMKGSIG
;
A
#
# COMPACT_ATOMS: atom_id res chain seq x y z
N MET A 1 26.97 -24.62 -26.26
CA MET A 1 27.20 -23.30 -25.67
C MET A 1 25.84 -22.62 -25.63
N GLU A 2 25.19 -22.64 -24.48
CA GLU A 2 23.97 -21.90 -24.29
C GLU A 2 24.35 -20.41 -24.21
N GLU A 3 23.93 -19.65 -25.20
CA GLU A 3 23.98 -18.17 -25.11
C GLU A 3 22.99 -17.74 -24.02
N LYS A 4 23.53 -17.39 -22.88
CA LYS A 4 22.75 -16.70 -21.85
C LYS A 4 22.33 -15.35 -22.39
N THR A 5 21.07 -15.20 -22.73
CA THR A 5 20.48 -13.90 -22.97
C THR A 5 20.65 -13.05 -21.69
N PHE A 6 21.21 -11.86 -21.84
CA PHE A 6 21.62 -10.95 -20.78
C PHE A 6 20.40 -10.46 -19.97
N VAL A 7 20.02 -11.20 -18.96
CA VAL A 7 19.28 -10.67 -17.81
C VAL A 7 20.02 -11.16 -16.59
N ALA A 8 20.54 -10.22 -15.79
CA ALA A 8 21.21 -10.54 -14.55
C ALA A 8 20.30 -11.43 -13.69
N ASP A 9 20.87 -12.49 -13.15
CA ASP A 9 20.15 -13.43 -12.29
C ASP A 9 19.76 -12.70 -11.00
N ILE A 10 18.46 -12.48 -10.79
CA ILE A 10 17.96 -11.79 -9.61
C ILE A 10 17.80 -12.82 -8.51
N ASP A 11 18.52 -12.63 -7.42
CA ASP A 11 18.44 -13.48 -6.23
C ASP A 11 17.42 -12.92 -5.24
N ARG A 12 16.44 -13.72 -4.82
CA ARG A 12 15.44 -13.33 -3.82
C ARG A 12 16.05 -13.05 -2.45
N SER A 13 17.24 -13.57 -2.15
CA SER A 13 17.92 -13.32 -0.88
C SER A 13 18.15 -11.85 -0.58
N ILE A 14 18.15 -10.97 -1.59
CA ILE A 14 18.21 -9.51 -1.39
C ILE A 14 17.01 -8.94 -0.63
N TYR A 15 15.84 -9.60 -0.73
CA TYR A 15 14.61 -9.19 -0.04
C TYR A 15 14.41 -9.89 1.31
N ASP A 16 15.05 -11.04 1.51
CA ASP A 16 14.94 -11.86 2.74
C ASP A 16 16.01 -11.52 3.79
N ILE A 17 16.62 -10.34 3.71
CA ILE A 17 17.64 -9.89 4.66
C ILE A 17 16.99 -9.62 6.01
N THR A 18 17.56 -10.20 7.06
CA THR A 18 17.21 -9.91 8.45
C THR A 18 18.40 -9.24 9.12
N ASP A 19 18.16 -8.09 9.72
CA ASP A 19 19.19 -7.45 10.53
C ASP A 19 19.25 -8.12 11.89
N LYS A 20 20.47 -8.22 12.43
CA LYS A 20 20.75 -8.83 13.75
C LYS A 20 20.63 -7.81 14.88
N GLN A 21 20.05 -6.63 14.62
CA GLN A 21 19.88 -5.64 15.67
C GLN A 21 18.93 -6.16 16.75
N ASP A 22 19.39 -6.05 18.00
CA ASP A 22 18.52 -6.24 19.16
C ASP A 22 17.55 -5.06 19.22
N ASP A 23 16.26 -5.34 19.38
CA ASP A 23 15.25 -4.32 19.64
C ASP A 23 15.64 -3.52 20.90
N ALA A 24 15.57 -2.18 20.85
CA ALA A 24 15.75 -1.37 22.05
C ALA A 24 14.60 -1.59 23.04
N TYR A 25 13.40 -1.83 22.49
CA TYR A 25 12.22 -2.12 23.26
C TYR A 25 11.22 -2.92 22.39
N ARG A 26 10.66 -3.97 22.98
CA ARG A 26 9.57 -4.75 22.39
C ARG A 26 8.46 -4.92 23.42
N ILE A 27 7.26 -4.50 23.05
CA ILE A 27 6.10 -4.68 23.91
C ILE A 27 5.72 -6.16 24.00
N GLN A 28 5.17 -6.58 25.11
CA GLN A 28 4.62 -7.93 25.25
C GLN A 28 3.57 -8.18 24.15
N SER A 29 3.62 -9.38 23.55
CA SER A 29 2.62 -9.78 22.55
C SER A 29 1.22 -9.83 23.15
N GLY A 30 0.22 -9.57 22.31
CA GLY A 30 -1.17 -9.49 22.71
C GLY A 30 -1.76 -8.08 22.54
N LEU A 31 -3.00 -7.90 23.00
CA LEU A 31 -3.70 -6.63 22.89
C LEU A 31 -4.69 -6.45 24.05
N ASP A 32 -4.34 -5.58 24.98
CA ASP A 32 -5.18 -5.16 26.10
C ASP A 32 -4.99 -3.67 26.41
N ALA A 33 -5.71 -3.16 27.42
CA ALA A 33 -5.64 -1.76 27.81
C ALA A 33 -4.25 -1.37 28.33
N ALA A 34 -3.54 -2.27 29.03
CA ALA A 34 -2.22 -1.99 29.59
C ALA A 34 -1.17 -1.87 28.47
N ILE A 35 -1.29 -2.68 27.42
CA ILE A 35 -0.46 -2.59 26.20
C ILE A 35 -0.69 -1.25 25.50
N VAL A 36 -1.94 -0.87 25.30
CA VAL A 36 -2.32 0.39 24.64
C VAL A 36 -1.83 1.61 25.43
N GLU A 37 -1.94 1.59 26.76
CA GLU A 37 -1.41 2.65 27.63
C GLU A 37 0.13 2.75 27.54
N LYS A 38 0.82 1.62 27.51
CA LYS A 38 2.30 1.61 27.32
C LYS A 38 2.73 2.18 25.97
N ILE A 39 1.99 1.86 24.88
CA ILE A 39 2.27 2.47 23.57
C ILE A 39 2.10 3.99 23.66
N SER A 40 1.00 4.47 24.27
CA SER A 40 0.75 5.89 24.46
C SER A 40 1.82 6.60 25.29
N GLU A 41 2.34 5.94 26.34
CA GLU A 41 3.46 6.45 27.16
C GLU A 41 4.75 6.52 26.34
N GLU A 42 5.12 5.47 25.61
CA GLU A 42 6.32 5.42 24.75
C GLU A 42 6.29 6.47 23.64
N LYS A 43 5.08 6.75 23.09
CA LYS A 43 4.86 7.76 22.04
C LYS A 43 4.66 9.17 22.59
N HIS A 44 4.61 9.36 23.90
CA HIS A 44 4.35 10.66 24.54
C HIS A 44 3.07 11.32 24.03
N ASP A 45 2.02 10.52 23.82
CA ASP A 45 0.76 10.98 23.28
C ASP A 45 0.13 12.11 24.10
N PRO A 46 -0.49 13.11 23.47
CA PRO A 46 -1.38 14.03 24.19
C PRO A 46 -2.61 13.28 24.70
N GLU A 47 -3.20 13.75 25.80
CA GLU A 47 -4.32 13.07 26.49
C GLU A 47 -5.48 12.68 25.56
N TRP A 48 -5.81 13.54 24.59
CA TRP A 48 -6.88 13.21 23.63
C TRP A 48 -6.55 11.99 22.75
N MET A 49 -5.28 11.79 22.40
CA MET A 49 -4.84 10.63 21.62
C MET A 49 -4.84 9.36 22.48
N ARG A 50 -4.38 9.45 23.73
CA ARG A 50 -4.48 8.34 24.69
C ARG A 50 -5.93 7.87 24.87
N GLN A 51 -6.86 8.80 25.06
CA GLN A 51 -8.29 8.49 25.16
C GLN A 51 -8.82 7.88 23.86
N PHE A 52 -8.43 8.41 22.70
CA PHE A 52 -8.81 7.88 21.39
C PHE A 52 -8.38 6.42 21.22
N ARG A 53 -7.13 6.09 21.59
CA ARG A 53 -6.63 4.70 21.51
C ARG A 53 -7.45 3.74 22.37
N LEU A 54 -7.77 4.13 23.60
CA LEU A 54 -8.56 3.29 24.50
C LEU A 54 -10.01 3.10 24.01
N GLU A 55 -10.62 4.12 23.43
CA GLU A 55 -11.95 3.99 22.79
C GLU A 55 -11.89 3.10 21.53
N ALA A 56 -10.83 3.21 20.73
CA ALA A 56 -10.61 2.33 19.58
C ALA A 56 -10.44 0.86 20.03
N LEU A 57 -9.73 0.61 21.14
CA LEU A 57 -9.62 -0.73 21.72
C LEU A 57 -10.97 -1.29 22.17
N LYS A 58 -11.81 -0.48 22.80
CA LYS A 58 -13.17 -0.89 23.16
C LYS A 58 -13.98 -1.28 21.93
N THR A 59 -13.88 -0.48 20.87
CA THR A 59 -14.53 -0.75 19.59
C THR A 59 -14.01 -2.05 18.98
N TYR A 60 -12.69 -2.28 18.98
CA TYR A 60 -12.07 -3.53 18.53
C TYR A 60 -12.64 -4.75 19.26
N ASN A 61 -12.78 -4.68 20.57
CA ASN A 61 -13.28 -5.80 21.38
C ASN A 61 -14.75 -6.13 21.11
N GLN A 62 -15.54 -5.17 20.61
CA GLN A 62 -16.95 -5.34 20.29
C GLN A 62 -17.19 -5.82 18.85
N MET A 63 -16.22 -5.66 17.97
CA MET A 63 -16.35 -6.00 16.56
C MET A 63 -15.98 -7.44 16.27
N GLU A 64 -16.71 -8.07 15.35
CA GLU A 64 -16.36 -9.35 14.76
C GLU A 64 -15.31 -9.18 13.65
N ILE A 65 -14.60 -10.26 13.37
CA ILE A 65 -13.69 -10.30 12.22
C ILE A 65 -14.55 -10.26 10.95
N PRO A 66 -14.19 -9.43 9.95
CA PRO A 66 -14.89 -9.39 8.68
C PRO A 66 -14.91 -10.76 7.98
N ASP A 67 -16.04 -11.14 7.41
CA ASP A 67 -16.29 -12.45 6.77
C ASP A 67 -16.27 -12.39 5.22
N TRP A 68 -16.10 -11.20 4.64
CA TRP A 68 -16.16 -11.03 3.18
C TRP A 68 -14.87 -11.44 2.45
N GLY A 69 -13.73 -11.50 3.14
CA GLY A 69 -12.41 -11.75 2.57
C GLY A 69 -11.92 -13.18 2.78
N PRO A 70 -10.67 -13.49 2.41
CA PRO A 70 -10.01 -14.74 2.72
C PRO A 70 -9.95 -15.03 4.22
N SER A 71 -9.85 -16.30 4.60
CA SER A 71 -9.66 -16.67 6.01
C SER A 71 -8.34 -16.11 6.54
N ILE A 72 -8.39 -15.57 7.77
CA ILE A 72 -7.23 -15.12 8.54
C ILE A 72 -7.00 -16.00 9.77
N GLU A 73 -7.49 -17.23 9.75
CA GLU A 73 -7.44 -18.16 10.89
C GLU A 73 -6.04 -18.39 11.47
N GLY A 74 -5.01 -18.29 10.61
CA GLY A 74 -3.60 -18.38 11.05
C GLY A 74 -3.07 -17.15 11.78
N LEU A 75 -3.81 -16.03 11.86
CA LEU A 75 -3.43 -14.82 12.57
C LEU A 75 -3.97 -14.87 14.01
N ASN A 76 -3.08 -14.98 14.99
CA ASN A 76 -3.44 -14.89 16.40
C ASN A 76 -2.78 -13.67 17.04
N MET A 77 -3.59 -12.69 17.46
CA MET A 77 -3.13 -11.44 18.07
C MET A 77 -2.34 -11.64 19.37
N GLU A 78 -2.59 -12.75 20.11
CA GLU A 78 -1.82 -13.11 21.30
C GLU A 78 -0.32 -13.31 21.01
N ASN A 79 0.02 -13.61 19.74
CA ASN A 79 1.39 -13.85 19.32
C ASN A 79 2.02 -12.65 18.59
N ILE A 80 1.28 -11.54 18.43
CA ILE A 80 1.74 -10.34 17.73
C ILE A 80 2.18 -9.28 18.73
N ALA A 81 3.44 -8.85 18.65
CA ALA A 81 3.91 -7.65 19.31
C ALA A 81 3.42 -6.43 18.51
N THR A 82 2.63 -5.56 19.16
CA THR A 82 2.01 -4.42 18.48
C THR A 82 2.88 -3.18 18.43
N TYR A 83 4.03 -3.20 19.11
CA TYR A 83 5.02 -2.14 19.06
C TYR A 83 6.43 -2.69 19.27
N VAL A 84 7.34 -2.32 18.37
CA VAL A 84 8.76 -2.66 18.43
C VAL A 84 9.58 -1.43 18.07
N ARG A 85 10.43 -0.98 19.00
CA ARG A 85 11.34 0.15 18.78
C ARG A 85 12.74 -0.37 18.48
N PRO A 86 13.30 -0.05 17.30
CA PRO A 86 14.68 -0.40 16.98
C PRO A 86 15.68 0.38 17.86
N ASN A 87 16.89 -0.14 18.01
CA ASN A 87 17.94 0.52 18.77
C ASN A 87 18.64 1.63 17.96
N THR A 88 17.86 2.58 17.48
CA THR A 88 18.35 3.74 16.72
C THR A 88 17.49 4.97 16.99
N LYS A 89 18.01 6.14 16.62
CA LYS A 89 17.25 7.40 16.64
C LYS A 89 16.98 7.84 15.22
N MET A 90 15.93 8.62 15.03
CA MET A 90 15.66 9.26 13.74
C MET A 90 16.82 10.15 13.33
N ALA A 91 17.33 9.96 12.12
CA ALA A 91 18.39 10.72 11.50
C ALA A 91 17.83 11.61 10.38
N SER A 92 18.39 12.80 10.21
CA SER A 92 18.12 13.70 9.07
C SER A 92 19.19 13.58 7.97
N ASP A 93 20.36 13.05 8.31
CA ASP A 93 21.43 12.72 7.37
C ASP A 93 21.56 11.19 7.28
N TRP A 94 21.60 10.68 6.04
CA TRP A 94 21.73 9.24 5.80
C TRP A 94 23.03 8.66 6.38
N SER A 95 24.08 9.45 6.50
CA SER A 95 25.34 9.01 7.09
C SER A 95 25.22 8.62 8.56
N GLU A 96 24.23 9.17 9.27
CA GLU A 96 23.96 8.92 10.69
C GLU A 96 23.11 7.66 10.93
N VAL A 97 22.44 7.11 9.89
CA VAL A 97 21.67 5.87 10.00
C VAL A 97 22.63 4.70 10.24
N PRO A 98 22.33 3.74 11.14
CA PRO A 98 23.16 2.55 11.37
C PRO A 98 23.43 1.77 10.07
N GLU A 99 24.65 1.21 9.96
CA GLU A 99 25.14 0.61 8.70
C GLU A 99 24.32 -0.59 8.25
N ASP A 100 23.84 -1.44 9.14
CA ASP A 100 22.98 -2.57 8.88
C ASP A 100 21.60 -2.15 8.33
N ILE A 101 21.01 -1.10 8.90
CA ILE A 101 19.77 -0.51 8.38
C ILE A 101 20.01 0.09 6.98
N LYS A 102 21.13 0.81 6.78
CA LYS A 102 21.51 1.31 5.44
C LYS A 102 21.64 0.19 4.43
N ASP A 103 22.38 -0.87 4.78
CA ASP A 103 22.61 -2.03 3.93
C ASP A 103 21.28 -2.68 3.51
N THR A 104 20.33 -2.78 4.46
CA THR A 104 18.98 -3.28 4.19
C THR A 104 18.25 -2.39 3.18
N PHE A 105 18.18 -1.09 3.38
CA PHE A 105 17.49 -0.19 2.47
C PHE A 105 18.18 -0.07 1.09
N GLU A 106 19.51 -0.13 1.04
CA GLU A 106 20.26 -0.11 -0.22
C GLU A 106 20.04 -1.39 -1.04
N ARG A 107 19.99 -2.55 -0.40
CA ARG A 107 19.69 -3.84 -1.06
C ARG A 107 18.24 -3.94 -1.50
N LEU A 108 17.32 -3.28 -0.81
CA LEU A 108 15.90 -3.24 -1.17
C LEU A 108 15.59 -2.29 -2.34
N GLY A 109 16.60 -1.65 -2.91
CA GLY A 109 16.45 -0.81 -4.09
C GLY A 109 16.10 0.65 -3.76
N ILE A 110 16.48 1.15 -2.58
CA ILE A 110 16.51 2.59 -2.31
C ILE A 110 17.96 3.09 -2.46
N PRO A 111 18.52 3.06 -3.68
CA PRO A 111 19.88 3.46 -3.91
C PRO A 111 20.07 4.95 -3.63
N GLN A 112 21.30 5.36 -3.36
CA GLN A 112 21.64 6.76 -3.09
C GLN A 112 21.22 7.69 -4.24
N ALA A 113 21.20 7.19 -5.47
CA ALA A 113 20.74 7.93 -6.64
C ALA A 113 19.25 8.25 -6.58
N GLU A 114 18.40 7.33 -6.09
CA GLU A 114 16.96 7.55 -5.92
C GLU A 114 16.69 8.55 -4.81
N ARG A 115 17.37 8.42 -3.66
CA ARG A 115 17.29 9.42 -2.58
C ARG A 115 17.61 10.82 -3.06
N ASN A 116 18.57 10.94 -3.95
CA ASN A 116 18.96 12.21 -4.54
C ASN A 116 17.99 12.73 -5.61
N SER A 117 17.16 11.87 -6.19
CA SER A 117 16.17 12.23 -7.22
C SER A 117 14.80 12.60 -6.64
N LEU A 118 14.49 12.22 -5.40
CA LEU A 118 13.19 12.47 -4.75
C LEU A 118 13.14 13.82 -4.03
N ALA A 119 11.93 14.38 -3.89
CA ALA A 119 11.70 15.64 -3.17
C ALA A 119 11.80 15.51 -1.66
N GLY A 120 11.59 14.31 -1.15
CA GLY A 120 11.74 13.96 0.26
C GLY A 120 11.59 12.45 0.44
N VAL A 121 12.28 11.91 1.44
CA VAL A 121 12.30 10.48 1.76
C VAL A 121 12.11 10.28 3.26
N GLY A 122 11.19 9.39 3.62
CA GLY A 122 11.04 8.84 4.96
C GLY A 122 11.32 7.33 4.94
N ALA A 123 12.06 6.83 5.92
CA ALA A 123 12.29 5.41 6.09
C ALA A 123 11.91 4.98 7.50
N GLN A 124 10.92 4.09 7.59
CA GLN A 124 10.48 3.47 8.84
C GLN A 124 11.01 2.06 8.95
N TYR A 125 11.47 1.71 10.13
CA TYR A 125 11.95 0.40 10.48
C TYR A 125 11.18 -0.09 11.72
N ASP A 126 10.44 -1.18 11.58
CA ASP A 126 9.47 -1.65 12.56
C ASP A 126 8.43 -0.55 12.92
N SER A 127 8.37 -0.11 14.18
CA SER A 127 7.38 0.88 14.63
C SER A 127 7.87 2.32 14.62
N GLU A 128 9.10 2.60 14.17
CA GLU A 128 9.71 3.92 14.26
C GLU A 128 10.29 4.42 12.94
N LEU A 129 10.17 5.73 12.71
CA LEU A 129 10.91 6.39 11.64
C LEU A 129 12.39 6.48 12.02
N VAL A 130 13.28 5.97 11.16
CA VAL A 130 14.73 5.94 11.38
C VAL A 130 15.47 6.96 10.51
N TYR A 131 14.87 7.41 9.44
CA TYR A 131 15.41 8.44 8.55
C TYR A 131 14.30 9.29 7.98
N HIS A 132 14.54 10.60 7.91
CA HIS A 132 13.63 11.55 7.27
C HIS A 132 14.40 12.73 6.70
N ASN A 133 14.14 13.06 5.45
CA ASN A 133 14.72 14.22 4.78
C ASN A 133 13.74 14.82 3.76
N VAL A 134 13.71 16.14 3.66
CA VAL A 134 12.96 16.89 2.64
C VAL A 134 13.92 17.87 1.98
N ARG A 135 13.88 17.96 0.67
CA ARG A 135 14.68 18.95 -0.06
C ARG A 135 14.29 20.36 0.33
N LYS A 136 15.29 21.20 0.51
CA LYS A 136 15.08 22.59 0.89
C LYS A 136 14.16 23.34 -0.07
N GLU A 137 14.31 23.13 -1.38
CA GLU A 137 13.50 23.78 -2.40
C GLU A 137 12.00 23.44 -2.24
N VAL A 138 11.68 22.24 -1.77
CA VAL A 138 10.30 21.79 -1.51
C VAL A 138 9.79 22.36 -0.19
N ALA A 139 10.61 22.36 0.84
CA ALA A 139 10.29 22.99 2.12
C ALA A 139 10.09 24.51 1.98
N ASP A 140 10.90 25.18 1.17
CA ASP A 140 10.78 26.63 0.91
C ASP A 140 9.48 26.99 0.17
N LEU A 141 8.78 26.03 -0.46
CA LEU A 141 7.41 26.19 -0.99
C LEU A 141 6.33 26.08 0.08
N GLY A 142 6.70 25.81 1.33
CA GLY A 142 5.78 25.59 2.43
C GLY A 142 5.22 24.17 2.50
N VAL A 143 5.75 23.22 1.71
CA VAL A 143 5.37 21.81 1.79
C VAL A 143 5.88 21.22 3.11
N VAL A 144 4.98 20.62 3.85
CA VAL A 144 5.30 19.89 5.06
C VAL A 144 5.36 18.40 4.75
N TYR A 145 6.43 17.76 5.12
CA TYR A 145 6.55 16.31 5.17
C TYR A 145 7.31 15.96 6.43
N THR A 146 6.67 15.24 7.37
CA THR A 146 7.25 14.82 8.64
C THR A 146 6.63 13.49 9.09
N ASP A 147 7.14 12.92 10.18
CA ASP A 147 6.49 11.78 10.82
C ASP A 147 5.20 12.21 11.54
N MET A 148 4.31 11.23 11.77
CA MET A 148 3.01 11.49 12.39
C MET A 148 3.11 11.93 13.85
N GLU A 149 4.07 11.40 14.62
CA GLU A 149 4.26 11.77 16.03
C GLU A 149 4.71 13.22 16.17
N SER A 150 5.66 13.64 15.34
CA SER A 150 6.11 15.05 15.29
C SER A 150 4.98 15.99 14.87
N ALA A 151 4.16 15.60 13.89
CA ALA A 151 3.00 16.37 13.49
C ALA A 151 1.93 16.45 14.59
N LEU A 152 1.73 15.35 15.35
CA LEU A 152 0.73 15.24 16.41
C LEU A 152 1.03 16.17 17.60
N THR A 153 2.30 16.41 17.90
CA THR A 153 2.75 17.18 19.08
C THR A 153 3.34 18.55 18.73
N GLY A 154 3.60 18.81 17.44
CA GLY A 154 4.24 20.02 16.93
C GLY A 154 3.27 21.09 16.44
N GLU A 155 3.75 21.88 15.50
CA GLU A 155 3.01 23.03 14.90
C GLU A 155 1.71 22.61 14.21
N TYR A 156 1.64 21.35 13.73
CA TYR A 156 0.49 20.82 12.96
C TYR A 156 -0.49 20.03 13.83
N ALA A 157 -0.35 20.05 15.16
CA ALA A 157 -1.17 19.26 16.09
C ALA A 157 -2.68 19.46 15.91
N ASP A 158 -3.14 20.71 15.70
CA ASP A 158 -4.56 21.00 15.48
C ASP A 158 -5.05 20.43 14.14
N MET A 159 -4.25 20.55 13.07
CA MET A 159 -4.56 19.98 11.76
C MET A 159 -4.62 18.45 11.81
N VAL A 160 -3.70 17.81 12.50
CA VAL A 160 -3.72 16.36 12.74
C VAL A 160 -4.99 15.99 13.50
N LYS A 161 -5.30 16.65 14.60
CA LYS A 161 -6.51 16.38 15.41
C LYS A 161 -7.80 16.52 14.63
N GLU A 162 -7.86 17.47 13.70
CA GLU A 162 -9.03 17.69 12.82
C GLU A 162 -9.21 16.54 11.81
N HIS A 163 -8.12 15.94 11.33
CA HIS A 163 -8.15 15.01 10.19
C HIS A 163 -7.90 13.54 10.56
N PHE A 164 -7.18 13.27 11.65
CA PHE A 164 -6.77 11.92 12.07
C PHE A 164 -7.97 11.00 12.31
N MET A 165 -8.01 9.90 11.59
CA MET A 165 -9.09 8.89 11.63
C MET A 165 -10.51 9.49 11.47
N LYS A 166 -10.65 10.46 10.56
CA LYS A 166 -11.93 11.06 10.16
C LYS A 166 -12.49 10.47 8.88
N LEU A 167 -11.64 10.00 7.99
CA LEU A 167 -12.07 9.25 6.80
C LEU A 167 -12.17 7.75 7.10
N VAL A 168 -11.18 7.18 7.78
CA VAL A 168 -11.17 5.82 8.27
C VAL A 168 -11.43 5.84 9.78
N THR A 169 -12.65 5.53 10.19
CA THR A 169 -12.99 5.55 11.62
C THR A 169 -12.77 4.19 12.29
N PRO A 170 -12.51 4.12 13.60
CA PRO A 170 -12.46 2.85 14.32
C PRO A 170 -13.74 2.02 14.18
N ALA A 171 -14.87 2.64 13.86
CA ALA A 171 -16.15 1.98 13.66
C ALA A 171 -16.33 1.31 12.28
N ASP A 172 -15.40 1.46 11.36
CA ASP A 172 -15.53 0.91 10.00
C ASP A 172 -15.43 -0.62 9.98
N HIS A 173 -14.43 -1.18 10.65
CA HIS A 173 -14.21 -2.62 10.82
C HIS A 173 -13.12 -2.89 11.86
N LYS A 174 -13.02 -4.14 12.28
CA LYS A 174 -12.12 -4.57 13.36
C LYS A 174 -10.66 -4.14 13.19
N PHE A 175 -10.12 -4.17 11.96
CA PHE A 175 -8.72 -3.78 11.70
C PHE A 175 -8.52 -2.26 11.73
N ALA A 176 -9.53 -1.45 11.39
CA ALA A 176 -9.48 0.00 11.59
C ALA A 176 -9.51 0.35 13.09
N ALA A 177 -10.31 -0.38 13.89
CA ALA A 177 -10.30 -0.25 15.33
C ALA A 177 -8.96 -0.68 15.95
N LEU A 178 -8.37 -1.78 15.48
CA LEU A 178 -7.04 -2.23 15.88
C LEU A 178 -6.00 -1.14 15.59
N HIS A 179 -5.98 -0.63 14.37
CA HIS A 179 -5.08 0.45 13.97
C HIS A 179 -5.22 1.66 14.91
N GLY A 180 -6.44 2.14 15.15
CA GLY A 180 -6.68 3.26 16.05
C GLY A 180 -6.15 3.05 17.48
N ALA A 181 -6.14 1.81 17.97
CA ALA A 181 -5.63 1.48 19.30
C ALA A 181 -4.11 1.45 19.39
N VAL A 182 -3.41 0.96 18.33
CA VAL A 182 -1.97 0.64 18.41
C VAL A 182 -1.10 1.31 17.35
N TRP A 183 -1.61 2.26 16.59
CA TRP A 183 -0.85 2.90 15.52
C TRP A 183 0.47 3.50 16.01
N SER A 184 1.48 3.42 15.17
CA SER A 184 2.82 3.99 15.42
C SER A 184 3.54 4.24 14.11
N GLY A 185 4.26 5.36 14.03
CA GLY A 185 4.95 5.78 12.82
C GLY A 185 3.99 6.25 11.72
N GLY A 186 4.52 6.33 10.52
CA GLY A 186 3.80 6.83 9.35
C GLY A 186 4.18 8.26 9.00
N SER A 187 3.42 8.85 8.09
CA SER A 187 3.77 10.11 7.43
C SER A 187 2.66 11.14 7.51
N PHE A 188 3.04 12.37 7.83
CA PHE A 188 2.18 13.55 7.68
C PHE A 188 2.69 14.40 6.52
N VAL A 189 1.80 14.70 5.56
CA VAL A 189 2.11 15.57 4.41
C VAL A 189 1.04 16.63 4.27
N TYR A 190 1.48 17.89 4.18
CA TYR A 190 0.62 19.02 3.80
C TYR A 190 1.23 19.77 2.62
N VAL A 191 0.47 19.94 1.54
CA VAL A 191 0.84 20.72 0.38
C VAL A 191 -0.04 21.96 0.32
N PRO A 192 0.53 23.18 0.47
CA PRO A 192 -0.23 24.43 0.49
C PRO A 192 -0.96 24.72 -0.83
N PRO A 193 -1.97 25.64 -0.81
CA PRO A 193 -2.73 25.99 -2.00
C PRO A 193 -1.86 26.41 -3.18
N GLY A 194 -2.16 25.88 -4.37
CA GLY A 194 -1.51 26.21 -5.62
C GLY A 194 -0.07 25.70 -5.79
N VAL A 195 0.47 24.97 -4.84
CA VAL A 195 1.83 24.41 -4.90
C VAL A 195 1.84 23.12 -5.73
N ASN A 196 2.68 23.09 -6.76
CA ASN A 196 2.92 21.90 -7.56
C ASN A 196 4.24 21.23 -7.14
N VAL A 197 4.15 20.05 -6.53
CA VAL A 197 5.32 19.25 -6.17
C VAL A 197 5.65 18.34 -7.35
N GLU A 198 6.61 18.76 -8.18
CA GLU A 198 6.94 18.07 -9.45
C GLU A 198 7.65 16.73 -9.21
N ILE A 199 8.48 16.65 -8.17
CA ILE A 199 9.25 15.47 -7.82
C ILE A 199 8.52 14.71 -6.71
N PRO A 200 8.38 13.38 -6.78
CA PRO A 200 7.65 12.63 -5.77
C PRO A 200 8.24 12.73 -4.36
N LEU A 201 7.39 12.68 -3.35
CA LEU A 201 7.74 12.32 -1.98
C LEU A 201 7.62 10.82 -1.80
N GLN A 202 8.45 10.23 -0.93
CA GLN A 202 8.45 8.79 -0.70
C GLN A 202 8.49 8.46 0.79
N SER A 203 7.71 7.45 1.20
CA SER A 203 7.91 6.70 2.44
C SER A 203 8.21 5.25 2.15
N TYR A 204 9.13 4.67 2.90
CA TYR A 204 9.43 3.25 2.84
C TYR A 204 9.26 2.62 4.22
N PHE A 205 8.48 1.54 4.30
CA PHE A 205 8.17 0.82 5.52
C PHE A 205 8.78 -0.57 5.50
N ARG A 206 9.64 -0.86 6.48
CA ARG A 206 10.28 -2.15 6.66
C ARG A 206 9.89 -2.76 8.00
N LEU A 207 9.16 -3.88 7.99
CA LEU A 207 8.93 -4.68 9.19
C LEU A 207 10.02 -5.75 9.31
N ASN A 208 10.98 -5.57 10.21
CA ASN A 208 12.08 -6.50 10.41
C ASN A 208 11.90 -7.43 11.64
N ALA A 209 11.01 -7.09 12.56
CA ALA A 209 10.78 -7.88 13.76
C ALA A 209 9.88 -9.09 13.49
N ALA A 210 10.34 -10.31 13.85
CA ALA A 210 9.54 -11.53 13.73
C ALA A 210 8.39 -11.55 14.75
N GLY A 211 7.17 -11.97 14.34
CA GLY A 211 6.00 -12.02 15.22
C GLY A 211 5.56 -10.62 15.69
N ALA A 212 5.78 -9.61 14.85
CA ALA A 212 5.37 -8.24 15.13
C ALA A 212 4.33 -7.74 14.12
N GLY A 213 3.66 -6.65 14.50
CA GLY A 213 2.79 -5.88 13.63
C GLY A 213 3.39 -4.53 13.27
N GLN A 214 3.02 -4.02 12.09
CA GLN A 214 3.29 -2.66 11.64
C GLN A 214 1.97 -1.93 11.41
N PHE A 215 1.83 -0.73 11.99
CA PHE A 215 0.56 0.00 12.09
C PHE A 215 0.77 1.49 11.80
N GLU A 216 1.49 1.80 10.73
CA GLU A 216 1.78 3.17 10.33
C GLU A 216 0.52 3.93 9.90
N HIS A 217 0.46 5.23 10.24
CA HIS A 217 -0.61 6.12 9.83
C HIS A 217 -0.10 7.17 8.85
N THR A 218 -0.60 7.15 7.63
CA THR A 218 -0.28 8.15 6.61
C THR A 218 -1.45 9.12 6.44
N LEU A 219 -1.20 10.40 6.73
CA LEU A 219 -2.17 11.48 6.56
C LEU A 219 -1.64 12.49 5.54
N ILE A 220 -2.33 12.64 4.42
CA ILE A 220 -1.93 13.57 3.35
C ILE A 220 -3.06 14.55 3.05
N ILE A 221 -2.74 15.84 3.09
CA ILE A 221 -3.65 16.92 2.72
C ILE A 221 -3.03 17.68 1.55
N VAL A 222 -3.67 17.63 0.38
CA VAL A 222 -3.29 18.40 -0.81
C VAL A 222 -4.32 19.51 -0.98
N ASP A 223 -3.91 20.76 -0.73
CA ASP A 223 -4.81 21.90 -0.64
C ASP A 223 -5.23 22.41 -2.03
N GLU A 224 -6.09 23.43 -2.07
CA GLU A 224 -6.75 23.90 -3.30
C GLU A 224 -5.75 24.19 -4.43
N GLY A 225 -5.98 23.58 -5.59
CA GLY A 225 -5.17 23.75 -6.79
C GLY A 225 -3.74 23.21 -6.70
N ALA A 226 -3.38 22.51 -5.62
CA ALA A 226 -2.05 21.94 -5.43
C ALA A 226 -1.95 20.55 -6.06
N SER A 227 -0.71 20.06 -6.24
CA SER A 227 -0.48 18.71 -6.77
C SER A 227 0.69 18.01 -6.08
N LEU A 228 0.55 16.69 -5.89
CA LEU A 228 1.53 15.82 -5.28
C LEU A 228 1.52 14.43 -5.91
N HIS A 229 2.70 13.84 -6.09
CA HIS A 229 2.86 12.40 -6.22
C HIS A 229 3.54 11.86 -4.95
N PHE A 230 2.87 10.97 -4.24
CA PHE A 230 3.41 10.29 -3.07
C PHE A 230 3.60 8.80 -3.36
N ILE A 231 4.73 8.25 -2.96
CA ILE A 231 5.09 6.86 -3.20
C ILE A 231 5.30 6.16 -1.87
N GLU A 232 4.67 5.02 -1.71
CA GLU A 232 4.81 4.14 -0.55
C GLU A 232 5.40 2.81 -0.97
N GLY A 233 6.53 2.44 -0.36
CA GLY A 233 7.13 1.12 -0.49
C GLY A 233 7.00 0.35 0.82
N CYS A 234 6.62 -0.93 0.76
CA CYS A 234 6.48 -1.78 1.95
C CYS A 234 7.17 -3.11 1.75
N SER A 235 7.89 -3.58 2.77
CA SER A 235 8.52 -4.91 2.72
C SER A 235 8.72 -5.55 4.08
N ALA A 236 8.88 -6.88 4.09
CA ALA A 236 9.31 -7.66 5.25
C ALA A 236 10.16 -8.85 4.80
N PRO A 237 11.17 -9.27 5.60
CA PRO A 237 11.91 -10.50 5.35
C PRO A 237 11.05 -11.72 5.67
N LYS A 238 11.49 -12.89 5.21
CA LYS A 238 10.81 -14.15 5.46
C LYS A 238 11.08 -14.63 6.89
N TYR A 239 10.01 -14.85 7.64
CA TYR A 239 10.04 -15.51 8.94
C TYR A 239 9.18 -16.78 8.95
N ASN A 240 9.38 -17.64 9.98
CA ASN A 240 8.57 -18.85 10.18
C ASN A 240 7.36 -18.61 11.12
N VAL A 241 7.02 -17.37 11.35
CA VAL A 241 5.92 -16.92 12.21
C VAL A 241 5.07 -15.89 11.48
N ALA A 242 3.81 -15.78 11.87
CA ALA A 242 2.93 -14.77 11.30
C ALA A 242 3.39 -13.35 11.68
N ASN A 243 3.32 -12.45 10.72
CA ASN A 243 3.46 -11.02 10.90
C ASN A 243 2.19 -10.33 10.42
N LEU A 244 1.89 -9.15 10.96
CA LEU A 244 0.70 -8.38 10.62
C LEU A 244 1.09 -6.99 10.10
N HIS A 245 0.47 -6.58 9.02
CA HIS A 245 0.45 -5.19 8.58
C HIS A 245 -1.00 -4.69 8.58
N ALA A 246 -1.28 -3.67 9.37
CA ALA A 246 -2.59 -3.04 9.43
C ALA A 246 -2.44 -1.51 9.51
N GLY A 247 -1.80 -0.94 8.50
CA GLY A 247 -1.63 0.49 8.30
C GLY A 247 -2.94 1.19 7.93
N CYS A 248 -2.95 2.50 8.05
CA CYS A 248 -4.08 3.35 7.68
C CYS A 248 -3.59 4.55 6.86
N VAL A 249 -4.29 4.82 5.75
CA VAL A 249 -3.99 5.96 4.87
C VAL A 249 -5.24 6.81 4.67
N GLU A 250 -5.13 8.10 5.01
CA GLU A 250 -6.18 9.09 4.84
C GLU A 250 -5.72 10.24 3.94
N LEU A 251 -6.43 10.43 2.82
CA LEU A 251 -6.05 11.39 1.78
C LEU A 251 -7.16 12.43 1.60
N PHE A 252 -6.81 13.70 1.79
CA PHE A 252 -7.69 14.83 1.60
C PHE A 252 -7.26 15.59 0.35
N VAL A 253 -8.04 15.46 -0.74
CA VAL A 253 -7.79 16.13 -2.02
C VAL A 253 -8.78 17.28 -2.13
N ARG A 254 -8.30 18.49 -1.90
CA ARG A 254 -9.12 19.71 -1.88
C ARG A 254 -9.51 20.12 -3.31
N LYS A 255 -10.24 21.21 -3.41
CA LYS A 255 -10.77 21.75 -4.66
C LYS A 255 -9.66 21.92 -5.72
N ASN A 256 -9.90 21.35 -6.94
CA ASN A 256 -8.97 21.38 -8.06
C ASN A 256 -7.56 20.82 -7.76
N ALA A 257 -7.36 20.15 -6.63
CA ALA A 257 -6.09 19.53 -6.30
C ALA A 257 -5.92 18.19 -7.03
N LYS A 258 -4.66 17.76 -7.18
CA LYS A 258 -4.32 16.46 -7.74
C LYS A 258 -3.37 15.71 -6.82
N LEU A 259 -3.76 14.49 -6.44
CA LEU A 259 -2.91 13.56 -5.70
C LEU A 259 -2.77 12.25 -6.48
N ARG A 260 -1.53 11.84 -6.75
CA ARG A 260 -1.21 10.46 -7.14
C ARG A 260 -0.60 9.75 -5.94
N TYR A 261 -1.17 8.61 -5.56
CA TYR A 261 -0.68 7.75 -4.48
C TYR A 261 -0.28 6.39 -5.05
N SER A 262 1.00 6.12 -5.06
CA SER A 262 1.56 4.86 -5.60
C SER A 262 2.05 3.98 -4.48
N THR A 263 1.67 2.71 -4.46
CA THR A 263 2.12 1.71 -3.46
C THR A 263 2.75 0.52 -4.16
N ILE A 264 3.94 0.12 -3.72
CA ILE A 264 4.57 -1.15 -4.06
C ILE A 264 4.77 -1.95 -2.78
N GLU A 265 4.09 -3.07 -2.69
CA GLU A 265 4.14 -3.98 -1.54
C GLU A 265 4.86 -5.26 -1.91
N ASN A 266 5.94 -5.55 -1.19
CA ASN A 266 6.75 -6.76 -1.32
C ASN A 266 6.89 -7.46 0.03
N TRP A 267 5.77 -7.98 0.50
CA TRP A 267 5.71 -8.68 1.78
C TRP A 267 6.20 -10.13 1.69
N SER A 268 6.67 -10.67 2.80
CA SER A 268 6.94 -12.10 2.91
C SER A 268 5.64 -12.93 2.91
N LYS A 269 5.74 -14.22 2.51
CA LYS A 269 4.57 -15.12 2.38
C LYS A 269 3.94 -15.58 3.72
N ASN A 270 4.36 -15.03 4.84
CA ASN A 270 3.77 -15.22 6.17
C ASN A 270 3.10 -13.95 6.72
N MET A 271 3.03 -12.90 5.91
CA MET A 271 2.42 -11.63 6.27
C MET A 271 0.89 -11.67 6.05
N TYR A 272 0.15 -11.19 7.04
CA TYR A 272 -1.24 -10.78 6.91
C TYR A 272 -1.28 -9.28 6.65
N ASN A 273 -1.67 -8.89 5.45
CA ASN A 273 -1.69 -7.49 5.01
C ASN A 273 -3.13 -6.98 4.96
N LEU A 274 -3.55 -6.29 6.02
CA LEU A 274 -4.93 -5.88 6.28
C LEU A 274 -5.06 -4.36 6.35
N ASN A 275 -4.51 -3.69 5.34
CA ASN A 275 -4.36 -2.24 5.27
C ASN A 275 -5.66 -1.53 4.86
N THR A 276 -5.89 -0.32 5.37
CA THR A 276 -7.07 0.48 5.06
C THR A 276 -6.69 1.84 4.48
N LYS A 277 -7.13 2.12 3.25
CA LYS A 277 -6.81 3.38 2.54
C LYS A 277 -8.08 4.09 2.10
N ARG A 278 -8.19 5.39 2.38
CA ARG A 278 -9.36 6.19 1.98
C ARG A 278 -8.98 7.59 1.54
N ALA A 279 -9.62 8.06 0.47
CA ALA A 279 -9.53 9.42 -0.02
C ALA A 279 -10.89 10.10 -0.04
N ILE A 280 -10.92 11.40 0.24
CA ILE A 280 -12.04 12.29 -0.06
C ILE A 280 -11.59 13.31 -1.09
N VAL A 281 -12.40 13.51 -2.14
CA VAL A 281 -12.05 14.35 -3.27
C VAL A 281 -13.10 15.45 -3.44
N GLU A 282 -12.67 16.70 -3.34
CA GLU A 282 -13.51 17.88 -3.46
C GLU A 282 -13.71 18.30 -4.93
N GLU A 283 -14.41 19.39 -5.18
CA GLU A 283 -14.77 19.89 -6.51
C GLU A 283 -13.57 19.98 -7.45
N GLY A 284 -13.69 19.36 -8.62
CA GLY A 284 -12.65 19.34 -9.64
C GLY A 284 -11.37 18.61 -9.27
N GLY A 285 -11.27 18.10 -8.03
CA GLY A 285 -10.10 17.36 -7.54
C GLY A 285 -9.93 16.00 -8.23
N THR A 286 -8.71 15.46 -8.21
CA THR A 286 -8.37 14.16 -8.82
C THR A 286 -7.51 13.35 -7.87
N ILE A 287 -7.91 12.09 -7.62
CA ILE A 287 -7.09 11.07 -6.96
C ILE A 287 -6.71 9.98 -7.96
N GLU A 288 -5.43 9.66 -8.04
CA GLU A 288 -4.89 8.56 -8.83
C GLU A 288 -4.24 7.55 -7.88
N TRP A 289 -4.75 6.33 -7.85
CA TRP A 289 -4.16 5.22 -7.11
C TRP A 289 -3.38 4.32 -8.06
N VAL A 290 -2.12 4.01 -7.72
CA VAL A 290 -1.33 3.00 -8.42
C VAL A 290 -0.86 1.96 -7.41
N SER A 291 -1.19 0.68 -7.61
CA SER A 291 -0.94 -0.37 -6.62
C SER A 291 -0.28 -1.59 -7.26
N GLY A 292 0.87 -1.99 -6.71
CA GLY A 292 1.51 -3.28 -6.98
C GLY A 292 1.55 -4.12 -5.72
N SER A 293 0.86 -5.27 -5.71
CA SER A 293 0.78 -6.16 -4.56
C SER A 293 1.48 -7.49 -4.86
N PHE A 294 2.57 -7.73 -4.15
CA PHE A 294 3.40 -8.92 -4.22
C PHE A 294 3.66 -9.46 -2.81
N GLY A 295 3.77 -10.76 -2.69
CA GLY A 295 3.97 -11.37 -1.37
C GLY A 295 2.68 -11.53 -0.59
N SER A 296 2.78 -11.50 0.74
CA SER A 296 1.74 -11.79 1.73
C SER A 296 1.21 -13.23 1.68
N HIS A 297 0.70 -13.71 2.81
CA HIS A 297 -0.11 -14.92 2.89
C HIS A 297 -1.56 -14.59 2.53
N VAL A 298 -2.09 -13.55 3.17
CA VAL A 298 -3.43 -13.01 2.94
C VAL A 298 -3.32 -11.49 2.80
N SER A 299 -4.04 -10.91 1.84
CA SER A 299 -4.18 -9.46 1.70
C SER A 299 -5.64 -9.04 1.63
N TYR A 300 -5.98 -7.95 2.34
CA TYR A 300 -7.21 -7.17 2.21
C TYR A 300 -6.83 -5.75 1.82
N LEU A 301 -6.93 -5.43 0.52
CA LEU A 301 -6.48 -4.15 -0.02
C LEU A 301 -7.57 -3.51 -0.88
N TYR A 302 -8.34 -2.60 -0.29
CA TYR A 302 -9.48 -1.98 -0.94
C TYR A 302 -9.45 -0.45 -0.78
N PRO A 303 -8.53 0.28 -1.45
CA PRO A 303 -8.56 1.73 -1.39
C PRO A 303 -9.93 2.26 -1.80
N MET A 304 -10.46 3.19 -1.00
CA MET A 304 -11.77 3.77 -1.21
C MET A 304 -11.65 5.25 -1.53
N SER A 305 -12.40 5.72 -2.53
CA SER A 305 -12.49 7.15 -2.88
C SER A 305 -13.91 7.65 -2.73
N ILE A 306 -14.09 8.78 -2.04
CA ILE A 306 -15.35 9.50 -1.91
C ILE A 306 -15.27 10.73 -2.82
N LEU A 307 -15.95 10.67 -3.97
CA LEU A 307 -16.03 11.78 -4.93
C LEU A 307 -17.12 12.76 -4.49
N LYS A 308 -16.77 13.63 -3.53
CA LYS A 308 -17.70 14.52 -2.83
C LYS A 308 -18.08 15.74 -3.68
N GLY A 309 -17.10 16.33 -4.35
CA GLY A 309 -17.30 17.56 -5.11
C GLY A 309 -17.75 17.33 -6.55
N LYS A 310 -18.40 18.32 -7.15
CA LYS A 310 -18.76 18.30 -8.57
C LYS A 310 -17.52 18.14 -9.44
N GLY A 311 -17.59 17.23 -10.44
CA GLY A 311 -16.51 17.01 -11.41
C GLY A 311 -15.25 16.35 -10.81
N SER A 312 -15.29 15.87 -9.57
CA SER A 312 -14.15 15.15 -8.97
C SER A 312 -13.92 13.80 -9.64
N LYS A 313 -12.67 13.34 -9.63
CA LYS A 313 -12.22 12.17 -10.39
C LYS A 313 -11.43 11.18 -9.55
N MET A 314 -11.55 9.91 -9.89
CA MET A 314 -10.75 8.82 -9.34
C MET A 314 -10.26 7.91 -10.46
N GLU A 315 -8.95 7.61 -10.45
CA GLU A 315 -8.35 6.57 -11.27
C GLU A 315 -7.68 5.54 -10.36
N PHE A 316 -7.86 4.27 -10.66
CA PHE A 316 -7.21 3.17 -9.96
C PHE A 316 -6.54 2.25 -10.98
N THR A 317 -5.24 2.08 -10.87
CA THR A 317 -4.47 1.13 -11.65
C THR A 317 -3.76 0.16 -10.72
N GLY A 318 -4.02 -1.14 -10.84
CA GLY A 318 -3.51 -2.15 -9.93
C GLY A 318 -2.97 -3.39 -10.61
N ILE A 319 -1.94 -3.99 -10.01
CA ILE A 319 -1.46 -5.33 -10.34
C ILE A 319 -1.28 -6.16 -9.07
N THR A 320 -1.71 -7.42 -9.14
CA THR A 320 -1.59 -8.40 -8.07
C THR A 320 -0.97 -9.67 -8.60
N PHE A 321 0.02 -10.22 -7.90
CA PHE A 321 0.62 -11.51 -8.22
C PHE A 321 0.46 -12.46 -7.05
N ALA A 322 -0.35 -13.52 -7.21
CA ALA A 322 -0.61 -14.55 -6.20
C ALA A 322 0.09 -15.85 -6.57
N GLY A 323 1.06 -16.25 -5.77
CA GLY A 323 1.77 -17.54 -5.89
C GLY A 323 1.27 -18.57 -4.88
N LYS A 324 2.02 -19.68 -4.78
CA LYS A 324 1.69 -20.81 -3.88
C LYS A 324 1.44 -20.36 -2.44
N GLY A 325 0.29 -20.76 -1.89
CA GLY A 325 -0.10 -20.50 -0.50
C GLY A 325 -0.55 -19.05 -0.24
N GLN A 326 -0.77 -18.26 -1.28
CA GLN A 326 -1.23 -16.89 -1.17
C GLN A 326 -2.70 -16.75 -1.55
N ASN A 327 -3.44 -15.94 -0.78
CA ASN A 327 -4.80 -15.56 -1.07
C ASN A 327 -4.94 -14.03 -0.98
N LEU A 328 -4.82 -13.38 -2.14
CA LEU A 328 -4.75 -11.93 -2.25
C LEU A 328 -6.08 -11.38 -2.73
N ASP A 329 -6.87 -10.82 -1.82
CA ASP A 329 -8.13 -10.17 -2.12
C ASP A 329 -7.89 -8.65 -2.18
N THR A 330 -7.91 -8.14 -3.40
CA THR A 330 -7.60 -6.75 -3.71
C THR A 330 -8.73 -6.11 -4.49
N GLY A 331 -8.72 -4.80 -4.60
CA GLY A 331 -9.74 -4.11 -5.39
C GLY A 331 -9.79 -2.63 -5.11
N ALA A 332 -10.92 -2.00 -5.42
CA ALA A 332 -11.14 -0.61 -5.08
C ALA A 332 -12.63 -0.31 -4.92
N LYS A 333 -12.93 0.68 -4.08
CA LYS A 333 -14.28 1.20 -3.89
C LYS A 333 -14.34 2.67 -4.25
N VAL A 334 -15.39 3.06 -4.98
CA VAL A 334 -15.68 4.46 -5.26
C VAL A 334 -17.12 4.79 -4.88
N VAL A 335 -17.29 5.97 -4.26
CA VAL A 335 -18.60 6.53 -3.92
C VAL A 335 -18.75 7.88 -4.61
N HIS A 336 -19.60 7.93 -5.63
CA HIS A 336 -19.97 9.16 -6.33
C HIS A 336 -21.06 9.89 -5.52
N VAL A 337 -20.73 11.06 -4.99
CA VAL A 337 -21.63 11.93 -4.20
C VAL A 337 -21.98 13.20 -4.99
N GLY A 338 -20.97 13.84 -5.58
CA GLY A 338 -21.12 15.02 -6.42
C GLY A 338 -21.60 14.72 -7.82
N GLU A 339 -22.13 15.74 -8.51
CA GLU A 339 -22.53 15.64 -9.91
C GLU A 339 -21.31 15.58 -10.85
N GLU A 340 -21.46 15.00 -12.05
CA GLU A 340 -20.44 14.96 -13.11
C GLU A 340 -19.12 14.31 -12.67
N THR A 341 -19.15 13.45 -11.66
CA THR A 341 -17.98 12.76 -11.16
C THR A 341 -17.60 11.58 -12.07
N THR A 342 -16.30 11.27 -12.13
CA THR A 342 -15.80 10.22 -13.03
C THR A 342 -14.88 9.27 -12.27
N SER A 343 -15.03 7.97 -12.48
CA SER A 343 -14.09 6.98 -11.96
C SER A 343 -13.70 5.95 -13.02
N TYR A 344 -12.44 5.52 -12.96
CA TYR A 344 -11.92 4.44 -13.78
C TYR A 344 -11.06 3.50 -12.95
N MET A 345 -11.34 2.20 -13.02
CA MET A 345 -10.55 1.15 -12.39
C MET A 345 -10.00 0.21 -13.46
N ASN A 346 -8.67 0.06 -13.50
CA ASN A 346 -7.97 -0.85 -14.41
C ASN A 346 -7.07 -1.77 -13.59
N THR A 347 -7.34 -3.08 -13.63
CA THR A 347 -6.59 -4.03 -12.81
C THR A 347 -6.09 -5.21 -13.61
N ARG A 348 -4.93 -5.69 -13.20
CA ARG A 348 -4.29 -6.90 -13.68
C ARG A 348 -4.07 -7.85 -12.51
N SER A 349 -4.41 -9.11 -12.66
CA SER A 349 -4.06 -10.13 -11.68
C SER A 349 -3.39 -11.33 -12.34
N ILE A 350 -2.40 -11.87 -11.67
CA ILE A 350 -1.65 -13.05 -12.12
C ILE A 350 -1.71 -14.07 -10.99
N SER A 351 -2.04 -15.31 -11.32
CA SER A 351 -2.09 -16.42 -10.35
C SER A 351 -1.28 -17.60 -10.83
N LYS A 352 -0.48 -18.18 -9.92
CA LYS A 352 0.47 -19.25 -10.21
C LYS A 352 0.57 -20.23 -9.04
N ASP A 353 0.84 -21.52 -9.35
CA ASP A 353 1.13 -22.58 -8.37
C ASP A 353 0.03 -22.75 -7.30
N GLY A 354 -1.24 -22.60 -7.71
CA GLY A 354 -2.39 -22.69 -6.81
C GLY A 354 -2.67 -21.41 -6.00
N GLY A 355 -2.01 -20.30 -6.31
CA GLY A 355 -2.32 -18.99 -5.74
C GLY A 355 -3.73 -18.53 -6.10
N VAL A 356 -4.34 -17.77 -5.21
CA VAL A 356 -5.68 -17.21 -5.38
C VAL A 356 -5.59 -15.69 -5.42
N SER A 357 -6.07 -15.09 -6.52
CA SER A 357 -6.25 -13.64 -6.62
C SER A 357 -7.74 -13.33 -6.74
N THR A 358 -8.23 -12.41 -5.92
CA THR A 358 -9.60 -11.91 -6.01
C THR A 358 -9.56 -10.41 -6.27
N PHE A 359 -10.33 -9.97 -7.27
CA PHE A 359 -10.57 -8.54 -7.50
C PHE A 359 -11.99 -8.16 -7.09
N ARG A 360 -12.12 -7.29 -6.06
CA ARG A 360 -13.39 -6.71 -5.63
C ARG A 360 -13.51 -5.28 -6.09
N SER A 361 -14.45 -4.99 -6.96
CA SER A 361 -14.82 -3.62 -7.29
C SER A 361 -16.14 -3.25 -6.64
N SER A 362 -16.22 -2.02 -6.10
CA SER A 362 -17.49 -1.49 -5.59
C SER A 362 -17.70 -0.07 -6.13
N VAL A 363 -18.75 0.11 -6.90
CA VAL A 363 -19.16 1.41 -7.46
C VAL A 363 -20.51 1.78 -6.84
N VAL A 364 -20.54 2.87 -6.09
CA VAL A 364 -21.77 3.43 -5.51
C VAL A 364 -22.02 4.78 -6.15
N VAL A 365 -23.16 4.96 -6.81
CA VAL A 365 -23.58 6.24 -7.39
C VAL A 365 -24.78 6.77 -6.63
N GLY A 366 -24.59 7.83 -5.86
CA GLY A 366 -25.60 8.46 -5.03
C GLY A 366 -26.73 9.11 -5.86
N LYS A 367 -27.88 9.36 -5.23
CA LYS A 367 -29.06 9.97 -5.88
C LYS A 367 -28.76 11.33 -6.51
N ASN A 368 -27.85 12.08 -5.93
CA ASN A 368 -27.48 13.43 -6.37
C ASN A 368 -26.29 13.44 -7.35
N ALA A 369 -25.61 12.31 -7.54
CA ALA A 369 -24.46 12.18 -8.44
C ALA A 369 -24.90 12.06 -9.92
N LYS A 370 -25.59 13.07 -10.42
CA LYS A 370 -26.09 13.13 -11.78
C LYS A 370 -24.96 13.24 -12.79
N ASN A 371 -25.16 12.64 -13.98
CA ASN A 371 -24.20 12.64 -15.08
C ASN A 371 -22.82 12.10 -14.74
N SER A 372 -22.74 11.28 -13.69
CA SER A 372 -21.50 10.61 -13.30
C SER A 372 -21.22 9.43 -14.20
N LYS A 373 -19.91 9.13 -14.35
CA LYS A 373 -19.43 8.02 -15.19
C LYS A 373 -18.51 7.13 -14.37
N ALA A 374 -18.67 5.82 -14.51
CA ALA A 374 -17.79 4.85 -13.88
C ALA A 374 -17.48 3.70 -14.85
N ALA A 375 -16.22 3.36 -14.98
CA ALA A 375 -15.80 2.19 -15.76
C ALA A 375 -14.85 1.33 -14.93
N VAL A 376 -15.06 0.01 -14.99
CA VAL A 376 -14.23 -0.99 -14.35
C VAL A 376 -13.76 -1.98 -15.41
N SER A 377 -12.44 -2.14 -15.54
CA SER A 377 -11.81 -3.13 -16.40
C SER A 377 -10.88 -4.00 -15.57
N CYS A 378 -11.15 -5.30 -15.51
CA CYS A 378 -10.28 -6.24 -14.83
C CYS A 378 -9.83 -7.35 -15.80
N GLN A 379 -8.54 -7.66 -15.73
CA GLN A 379 -7.97 -8.75 -16.52
C GLN A 379 -7.16 -9.67 -15.63
N SER A 380 -7.39 -10.97 -15.78
CA SER A 380 -6.74 -11.99 -14.98
C SER A 380 -6.05 -13.01 -15.87
N LEU A 381 -4.80 -13.35 -15.50
CA LEU A 381 -3.98 -14.33 -16.17
C LEU A 381 -3.60 -15.45 -15.20
N MET A 382 -4.08 -16.67 -15.44
CA MET A 382 -3.66 -17.86 -14.71
C MET A 382 -2.54 -18.57 -15.47
N LEU A 383 -1.46 -18.93 -14.78
CA LEU A 383 -0.31 -19.53 -15.39
C LEU A 383 -0.36 -21.07 -15.41
N ASP A 384 -1.33 -21.66 -14.71
CA ASP A 384 -1.54 -23.09 -14.58
C ASP A 384 -3.02 -23.47 -14.40
N GLY A 385 -3.29 -24.76 -14.21
CA GLY A 385 -4.65 -25.30 -14.07
C GLY A 385 -5.19 -25.38 -12.66
N ILE A 386 -4.36 -25.11 -11.64
CA ILE A 386 -4.73 -25.20 -10.22
C ILE A 386 -4.89 -23.84 -9.54
N SER A 387 -4.39 -22.78 -10.17
CA SER A 387 -4.53 -21.40 -9.70
C SER A 387 -5.94 -20.87 -9.92
N ARG A 388 -6.33 -19.92 -9.10
CA ARG A 388 -7.69 -19.34 -9.13
C ARG A 388 -7.63 -17.82 -9.25
N SER A 389 -8.56 -17.29 -10.03
CA SER A 389 -8.80 -15.84 -10.11
C SER A 389 -10.30 -15.57 -10.05
N ASP A 390 -10.70 -14.74 -9.10
CA ASP A 390 -12.10 -14.35 -8.89
C ASP A 390 -12.29 -12.86 -9.18
N THR A 391 -13.48 -12.51 -9.69
CA THR A 391 -13.92 -11.14 -9.86
C THR A 391 -15.28 -10.97 -9.19
N ILE A 392 -15.36 -10.03 -8.24
CA ILE A 392 -16.57 -9.78 -7.43
C ILE A 392 -16.98 -8.31 -7.61
N PRO A 393 -17.76 -8.00 -8.66
CA PRO A 393 -18.26 -6.65 -8.88
C PRO A 393 -19.48 -6.36 -8.01
N ALA A 394 -19.53 -5.16 -7.42
CA ALA A 394 -20.70 -4.61 -6.75
C ALA A 394 -21.04 -3.23 -7.33
N MET A 395 -22.29 -3.05 -7.74
CA MET A 395 -22.76 -1.78 -8.30
C MET A 395 -24.08 -1.37 -7.63
N ASP A 396 -24.08 -0.20 -6.98
CA ASP A 396 -25.25 0.41 -6.36
C ASP A 396 -25.51 1.77 -7.03
N ILE A 397 -26.38 1.78 -8.04
CA ILE A 397 -26.64 2.94 -8.89
C ILE A 397 -28.02 3.53 -8.54
N ARG A 398 -28.04 4.69 -7.89
CA ARG A 398 -29.25 5.32 -7.36
C ARG A 398 -29.74 6.51 -8.19
N THR A 399 -29.17 6.76 -9.39
CA THR A 399 -29.58 7.81 -10.33
C THR A 399 -29.73 7.24 -11.73
N LYS A 400 -30.67 7.82 -12.53
CA LYS A 400 -30.92 7.36 -13.90
C LYS A 400 -29.96 7.98 -14.94
N SER A 401 -29.20 9.01 -14.56
CA SER A 401 -28.32 9.75 -15.47
C SER A 401 -26.85 9.31 -15.37
N ALA A 402 -26.56 8.23 -14.64
CA ALA A 402 -25.20 7.68 -14.57
C ALA A 402 -24.92 6.73 -15.75
N ASP A 403 -23.67 6.75 -16.22
CA ASP A 403 -23.13 5.81 -17.19
C ASP A 403 -22.11 4.91 -16.48
N VAL A 404 -22.42 3.62 -16.31
CA VAL A 404 -21.61 2.68 -15.54
C VAL A 404 -21.38 1.41 -16.31
N GLY A 405 -20.11 1.02 -16.49
CA GLY A 405 -19.72 -0.20 -17.19
C GLY A 405 -18.72 -1.03 -16.40
N HIS A 406 -18.79 -2.36 -16.55
CA HIS A 406 -17.81 -3.31 -16.04
C HIS A 406 -17.45 -4.33 -17.11
N GLU A 407 -16.14 -4.51 -17.33
CA GLU A 407 -15.59 -5.51 -18.23
C GLU A 407 -14.61 -6.40 -17.46
N ALA A 408 -14.76 -7.71 -17.59
CA ALA A 408 -13.83 -8.69 -17.02
C ALA A 408 -13.30 -9.63 -18.12
N LYS A 409 -11.97 -9.82 -18.14
CA LYS A 409 -11.31 -10.80 -19.01
C LYS A 409 -10.48 -11.74 -18.15
N ILE A 410 -10.87 -13.01 -18.09
CA ILE A 410 -10.18 -14.03 -17.32
C ILE A 410 -9.72 -15.11 -18.29
N GLY A 411 -8.42 -15.40 -18.28
CA GLY A 411 -7.83 -16.39 -19.17
C GLY A 411 -6.63 -17.11 -18.56
N ARG A 412 -6.22 -18.17 -19.26
CA ARG A 412 -4.96 -18.84 -19.01
C ARG A 412 -3.91 -18.36 -20.00
N ILE A 413 -2.64 -18.52 -19.63
CA ILE A 413 -1.54 -18.31 -20.58
C ILE A 413 -1.73 -19.22 -21.79
N SER A 414 -1.57 -18.66 -22.99
CA SER A 414 -1.74 -19.42 -24.23
C SER A 414 -0.50 -20.28 -24.51
N ASP A 415 -0.70 -21.59 -24.55
CA ASP A 415 0.38 -22.53 -24.91
C ASP A 415 0.88 -22.29 -26.34
N GLU A 416 0.00 -21.82 -27.26
CA GLU A 416 0.36 -21.44 -28.62
C GLU A 416 1.29 -20.22 -28.64
N ALA A 417 1.01 -19.21 -27.81
CA ALA A 417 1.88 -18.03 -27.66
C ALA A 417 3.24 -18.40 -27.06
N VAL A 418 3.27 -19.26 -26.05
CA VAL A 418 4.50 -19.80 -25.47
C VAL A 418 5.29 -20.57 -26.54
N PHE A 419 4.65 -21.50 -27.24
CA PHE A 419 5.30 -22.28 -28.30
C PHE A 419 5.84 -21.39 -29.44
N TYR A 420 5.09 -20.35 -29.83
CA TYR A 420 5.56 -19.39 -30.82
C TYR A 420 6.86 -18.71 -30.41
N LEU A 421 6.94 -18.24 -29.16
CA LEU A 421 8.15 -17.62 -28.62
C LEU A 421 9.31 -18.60 -28.50
N MET A 422 9.04 -19.84 -28.08
CA MET A 422 10.03 -20.94 -28.06
C MET A 422 10.57 -21.24 -29.47
N SER A 423 9.74 -21.21 -30.47
CA SER A 423 10.16 -21.40 -31.88
C SER A 423 11.07 -20.27 -32.40
N ARG A 424 11.14 -19.14 -31.68
CA ARG A 424 12.05 -18.01 -31.91
C ARG A 424 13.31 -18.05 -31.05
N GLY A 425 13.55 -19.16 -30.34
CA GLY A 425 14.78 -19.41 -29.59
C GLY A 425 14.74 -19.06 -28.10
N LEU A 426 13.56 -18.70 -27.55
CA LEU A 426 13.41 -18.50 -26.10
C LEU A 426 13.24 -19.85 -25.38
N SER A 427 13.71 -19.93 -24.14
CA SER A 427 13.31 -21.01 -23.25
C SER A 427 11.82 -20.90 -22.91
N GLU A 428 11.19 -21.99 -22.46
CA GLU A 428 9.79 -21.93 -22.01
C GLU A 428 9.61 -20.92 -20.86
N GLU A 429 10.55 -20.89 -19.92
CA GLU A 429 10.57 -19.95 -18.79
C GLU A 429 10.63 -18.49 -19.27
N ASP A 430 11.55 -18.17 -20.18
CA ASP A 430 11.68 -16.82 -20.75
C ASP A 430 10.45 -16.42 -21.57
N ALA A 431 9.88 -17.36 -22.33
CA ALA A 431 8.66 -17.12 -23.09
C ALA A 431 7.47 -16.76 -22.18
N ARG A 432 7.26 -17.55 -21.11
CA ARG A 432 6.24 -17.29 -20.11
C ARG A 432 6.48 -15.95 -19.38
N ALA A 433 7.71 -15.68 -18.95
CA ALA A 433 8.09 -14.44 -18.30
C ALA A 433 7.87 -13.22 -19.19
N MET A 434 8.16 -13.33 -20.50
CA MET A 434 7.91 -12.27 -21.48
C MET A 434 6.43 -11.97 -21.64
N ILE A 435 5.56 -12.99 -21.72
CA ILE A 435 4.10 -12.81 -21.81
C ILE A 435 3.57 -12.13 -20.54
N VAL A 436 4.02 -12.58 -19.37
CA VAL A 436 3.62 -12.00 -18.07
C VAL A 436 4.09 -10.56 -17.93
N SER A 437 5.33 -10.25 -18.31
CA SER A 437 5.86 -8.87 -18.31
C SER A 437 5.04 -7.97 -19.25
N GLY A 438 4.70 -8.45 -20.45
CA GLY A 438 3.84 -7.72 -21.38
C GLY A 438 2.43 -7.49 -20.83
N PHE A 439 1.87 -8.46 -20.10
CA PHE A 439 0.60 -8.31 -19.42
C PHE A 439 0.65 -7.26 -18.29
N ALA A 440 1.77 -7.16 -17.57
CA ALA A 440 1.98 -6.20 -16.49
C ALA A 440 2.35 -4.78 -16.97
N ASP A 441 2.81 -4.62 -18.22
CA ASP A 441 3.41 -3.39 -18.76
C ASP A 441 2.49 -2.14 -18.64
N SER A 442 1.17 -2.34 -18.70
CA SER A 442 0.21 -1.24 -18.54
C SER A 442 0.26 -0.59 -17.14
N VAL A 443 0.64 -1.36 -16.11
CA VAL A 443 0.78 -0.86 -14.75
C VAL A 443 2.18 -0.29 -14.52
N SER A 444 3.22 -0.94 -15.05
CA SER A 444 4.60 -0.48 -14.89
C SER A 444 4.82 0.92 -15.47
N LYS A 445 4.11 1.27 -16.54
CA LYS A 445 4.18 2.60 -17.16
C LYS A 445 3.59 3.74 -16.32
N GLU A 446 2.77 3.41 -15.31
CA GLU A 446 2.21 4.40 -14.38
C GLU A 446 3.13 4.68 -13.19
N LEU A 447 4.18 3.88 -13.02
CA LEU A 447 5.15 4.03 -11.94
C LEU A 447 6.36 4.87 -12.39
N PRO A 448 7.04 5.57 -11.48
CA PRO A 448 8.39 6.07 -11.72
C PRO A 448 9.31 4.93 -12.16
N MET A 449 10.36 5.27 -12.94
CA MET A 449 11.22 4.29 -13.61
C MET A 449 11.81 3.25 -12.63
N GLU A 450 12.25 3.69 -11.47
CA GLU A 450 12.86 2.89 -10.42
C GLU A 450 11.88 1.83 -9.90
N TYR A 451 10.64 2.24 -9.61
CA TYR A 451 9.57 1.36 -9.16
C TYR A 451 9.05 0.44 -10.26
N ALA A 452 9.07 0.90 -11.51
CA ALA A 452 8.77 0.04 -12.65
C ALA A 452 9.83 -1.08 -12.79
N VAL A 453 11.10 -0.76 -12.55
CA VAL A 453 12.20 -1.75 -12.52
C VAL A 453 12.01 -2.73 -11.36
N GLU A 454 11.73 -2.22 -10.15
CA GLU A 454 11.45 -3.08 -8.99
C GLU A 454 10.27 -4.02 -9.24
N MET A 455 9.16 -3.50 -9.71
CA MET A 455 7.98 -4.32 -10.05
C MET A 455 8.30 -5.40 -11.08
N ASN A 456 9.03 -5.06 -12.14
CA ASN A 456 9.45 -6.03 -13.15
C ASN A 456 10.40 -7.09 -12.58
N ASN A 457 11.28 -6.72 -11.65
CA ASN A 457 12.15 -7.64 -10.94
C ASN A 457 11.35 -8.59 -10.04
N LEU A 458 10.36 -8.09 -9.31
CA LEU A 458 9.47 -8.90 -8.48
C LEU A 458 8.68 -9.91 -9.33
N ILE A 459 8.13 -9.48 -10.47
CA ILE A 459 7.45 -10.37 -11.41
C ILE A 459 8.41 -11.50 -11.89
N ARG A 460 9.63 -11.17 -12.27
CA ARG A 460 10.62 -12.17 -12.69
C ARG A 460 10.98 -13.13 -11.57
N LEU A 461 11.13 -12.65 -10.34
CA LEU A 461 11.39 -13.50 -9.17
C LEU A 461 10.25 -14.49 -8.91
N GLU A 462 9.00 -14.02 -8.99
CA GLU A 462 7.84 -14.88 -8.83
C GLU A 462 7.69 -15.87 -10.01
N MET A 463 8.22 -15.55 -11.20
CA MET A 463 8.22 -16.46 -12.34
C MET A 463 9.30 -17.56 -12.26
N LYS A 464 10.40 -17.35 -11.53
CA LYS A 464 11.43 -18.37 -11.33
C LYS A 464 10.87 -19.60 -10.61
N GLY A 465 11.32 -20.79 -11.02
CA GLY A 465 10.88 -22.06 -10.44
C GLY A 465 9.51 -22.54 -10.92
N SER A 466 9.01 -22.02 -12.05
CA SER A 466 7.73 -22.43 -12.64
C SER A 466 7.81 -23.71 -13.49
N ILE A 467 8.96 -24.36 -13.55
CA ILE A 467 9.16 -25.65 -14.20
C ILE A 467 9.53 -26.64 -13.11
N GLY A 468 8.54 -27.41 -12.64
CA GLY A 468 8.65 -28.51 -11.70
C GLY A 468 7.48 -29.43 -11.88
#